data_859976a7c25b82157d75652520ca42d0
#
_entry.id   859976a7c25b82157d75652520ca42d0
#
_cell.length_a   1.000
_cell.length_b   1.000
_cell.length_c   1.000
_cell.angle_alpha   90.00
_cell.angle_beta   90.00
_cell.angle_gamma   90.00
#
_symmetry.space_group_name_H-M   'P 1'
#
loop_
_entity.id
_entity.type
_entity.pdbx_description
1 polymer ?
#
loop_
_entity_poly.entity_id
_entity_poly.type
_entity_poly.pdbx_seq_one_letter_code
_entity_poly.pdbx_strand_id
1 'polypeptide(L)'
;ITVEREGLIEQRRLRLTSGSTTLKFPVVESWAPNAFVSIVVARGRSAKPGPLDDPGRPTIRVGYAELRVTPEVKRLAVAVKPLQAEYRPGDSAKVELRVTDRAGKGQRSEVTLWAVDEGVLSLTGYKTPDPIDLLYAPRGLGLRLASNLTTVAPQVPEGEKGRSPGGGGGAGEAEVFRSQFKTTAFWLGSVVTDSTGAAVARAKLPDNLTTFRVMAVAVIAGDRYGKGESPMLVTRPLLARPAVRRLDFEQADHTLSKPADKARLLSAMREWLHAPA
;
A
#
# COMPACT_ATOMS: atom_id res chain seq x y z
N ILE A 1 -24.89 -22.95 12.85
CA ILE A 1 -24.27 -21.95 11.98
C ILE A 1 -23.30 -21.17 12.83
N THR A 2 -22.08 -21.04 12.36
CA THR A 2 -21.07 -20.22 13.03
C THR A 2 -20.48 -19.24 12.04
N VAL A 3 -20.10 -18.07 12.53
CA VAL A 3 -19.26 -17.12 11.82
C VAL A 3 -17.90 -17.11 12.52
N GLU A 4 -16.85 -17.34 11.78
CA GLU A 4 -15.53 -17.70 12.31
C GLU A 4 -14.42 -16.97 11.55
N ARG A 5 -13.25 -16.82 12.20
CA ARG A 5 -11.99 -16.42 11.56
C ARG A 5 -10.82 -16.98 12.37
N GLU A 6 -10.20 -16.19 13.26
CA GLU A 6 -9.22 -16.69 14.27
C GLU A 6 -9.90 -17.33 15.46
N GLY A 7 -11.18 -17.07 15.65
CA GLY A 7 -12.04 -17.58 16.70
C GLY A 7 -13.49 -17.57 16.27
N LEU A 8 -14.36 -17.95 17.19
CA LEU A 8 -15.80 -17.90 17.01
C LEU A 8 -16.26 -16.45 17.16
N ILE A 9 -16.86 -15.89 16.10
CA ILE A 9 -17.41 -14.53 16.07
C ILE A 9 -18.87 -14.58 16.48
N GLU A 10 -19.65 -15.47 15.87
CA GLU A 10 -21.08 -15.60 16.12
C GLU A 10 -21.51 -17.07 16.01
N GLN A 11 -22.52 -17.47 16.78
CA GLN A 11 -23.15 -18.80 16.67
C GLN A 11 -24.66 -18.66 16.69
N ARG A 12 -25.32 -19.43 15.79
CA ARG A 12 -26.79 -19.55 15.71
C ARG A 12 -27.20 -21.01 15.64
N ARG A 13 -28.30 -21.34 16.27
CA ARG A 13 -28.96 -22.66 16.10
C ARG A 13 -30.32 -22.46 15.48
N LEU A 14 -30.61 -23.22 14.45
CA LEU A 14 -31.89 -23.20 13.75
C LEU A 14 -32.40 -24.63 13.61
N ARG A 15 -33.71 -24.79 13.70
CA ARG A 15 -34.36 -26.06 13.33
C ARG A 15 -34.84 -25.95 11.89
N LEU A 16 -34.37 -26.87 11.05
CA LEU A 16 -34.81 -26.93 9.66
C LEU A 16 -36.10 -27.69 9.58
N THR A 17 -37.12 -27.11 8.96
CA THR A 17 -38.43 -27.70 8.74
C THR A 17 -38.73 -28.03 7.27
N SER A 18 -37.82 -27.61 6.39
CA SER A 18 -37.90 -27.83 4.94
C SER A 18 -36.55 -28.26 4.36
N GLY A 19 -36.54 -28.80 3.15
CA GLY A 19 -35.33 -29.22 2.44
C GLY A 19 -34.49 -28.06 1.89
N SER A 20 -35.04 -26.85 1.88
CA SER A 20 -34.32 -25.62 1.44
C SER A 20 -34.63 -24.48 2.40
N THR A 21 -33.59 -23.78 2.84
CA THR A 21 -33.70 -22.66 3.78
C THR A 21 -32.73 -21.57 3.37
N THR A 22 -33.23 -20.35 3.20
CA THR A 22 -32.39 -19.17 2.97
C THR A 22 -31.95 -18.58 4.30
N LEU A 23 -30.66 -18.37 4.44
CA LEU A 23 -30.05 -17.75 5.62
C LEU A 23 -29.61 -16.33 5.26
N LYS A 24 -29.95 -15.36 6.10
CA LYS A 24 -29.52 -13.97 5.96
C LYS A 24 -28.59 -13.60 7.10
N PHE A 25 -27.44 -13.01 6.75
CA PHE A 25 -26.42 -12.55 7.69
C PHE A 25 -26.23 -11.04 7.55
N PRO A 26 -26.31 -10.26 8.62
CA PRO A 26 -25.87 -8.87 8.61
C PRO A 26 -24.34 -8.88 8.57
N VAL A 27 -23.76 -8.52 7.43
CA VAL A 27 -22.31 -8.34 7.32
C VAL A 27 -21.93 -7.03 7.99
N VAL A 28 -21.02 -7.09 8.96
CA VAL A 28 -20.56 -5.95 9.75
C VAL A 28 -19.09 -5.64 9.46
N GLU A 29 -18.69 -4.38 9.62
CA GLU A 29 -17.34 -3.89 9.34
C GLU A 29 -16.24 -4.64 10.12
N SER A 30 -16.54 -5.10 11.33
CA SER A 30 -15.60 -5.85 12.15
C SER A 30 -15.20 -7.22 11.58
N TRP A 31 -15.91 -7.69 10.54
CA TRP A 31 -15.57 -8.91 9.82
C TRP A 31 -14.50 -8.69 8.74
N ALA A 32 -14.14 -7.44 8.44
CA ALA A 32 -13.07 -7.16 7.49
C ALA A 32 -11.73 -7.76 7.97
N PRO A 33 -10.93 -8.31 7.07
CA PRO A 33 -11.07 -8.38 5.61
C PRO A 33 -11.98 -9.52 5.12
N ASN A 34 -12.23 -10.53 5.93
CA ASN A 34 -13.08 -11.67 5.62
C ASN A 34 -13.57 -12.38 6.88
N ALA A 35 -14.58 -13.19 6.75
CA ALA A 35 -15.04 -14.13 7.76
C ALA A 35 -15.49 -15.43 7.07
N PHE A 36 -15.52 -16.53 7.79
CA PHE A 36 -16.00 -17.82 7.29
C PHE A 36 -17.34 -18.14 7.94
N VAL A 37 -18.31 -18.50 7.12
CA VAL A 37 -19.58 -19.04 7.60
C VAL A 37 -19.49 -20.55 7.52
N SER A 38 -19.60 -21.21 8.65
CA SER A 38 -19.66 -22.66 8.76
C SER A 38 -21.08 -23.08 9.08
N ILE A 39 -21.57 -24.09 8.37
CA ILE A 39 -22.91 -24.65 8.56
C ILE A 39 -22.78 -26.13 8.82
N VAL A 40 -23.25 -26.55 9.99
CA VAL A 40 -23.34 -27.97 10.36
C VAL A 40 -24.80 -28.35 10.43
N VAL A 41 -25.25 -29.22 9.54
CA VAL A 41 -26.60 -29.76 9.55
C VAL A 41 -26.54 -31.16 10.10
N ALA A 42 -27.20 -31.40 11.24
CA ALA A 42 -27.32 -32.72 11.84
C ALA A 42 -28.77 -33.17 11.81
N ARG A 43 -29.00 -34.37 11.35
CA ARG A 43 -30.29 -35.07 11.42
C ARG A 43 -30.14 -36.31 12.28
N GLY A 44 -30.93 -36.43 13.32
CA GLY A 44 -31.03 -37.64 14.12
C GLY A 44 -31.70 -38.80 13.35
N ARG A 45 -31.79 -39.91 13.98
CA ARG A 45 -32.48 -41.10 13.41
C ARG A 45 -33.95 -40.78 13.13
N SER A 46 -34.39 -41.01 11.91
CA SER A 46 -35.78 -40.75 11.48
C SER A 46 -36.63 -42.02 11.34
N ALA A 47 -36.00 -43.18 11.24
CA ALA A 47 -36.68 -44.49 11.17
C ALA A 47 -35.79 -45.63 11.74
N LYS A 48 -36.36 -46.72 12.09
CA LYS A 48 -35.61 -47.92 12.50
C LYS A 48 -34.86 -48.50 11.29
N PRO A 49 -33.69 -49.15 11.49
CA PRO A 49 -32.97 -49.82 10.43
C PRO A 49 -33.85 -50.94 9.79
N GLY A 50 -33.82 -51.07 8.48
CA GLY A 50 -34.34 -52.20 7.76
C GLY A 50 -33.37 -53.38 7.77
N PRO A 51 -33.79 -54.58 7.28
CA PRO A 51 -32.95 -55.78 7.24
C PRO A 51 -31.74 -55.63 6.30
N LEU A 52 -31.86 -54.82 5.24
CA LEU A 52 -30.84 -54.65 4.20
C LEU A 52 -30.33 -53.21 4.03
N ASP A 53 -31.07 -52.23 4.59
CA ASP A 53 -30.77 -50.83 4.45
C ASP A 53 -31.09 -50.03 5.73
N ASP A 54 -30.56 -48.80 5.85
CA ASP A 54 -30.85 -47.91 6.95
C ASP A 54 -31.09 -46.46 6.42
N PRO A 55 -32.26 -46.24 5.74
CA PRO A 55 -32.59 -44.92 5.19
C PRO A 55 -32.82 -43.90 6.29
N GLY A 56 -33.12 -44.35 7.50
CA GLY A 56 -33.34 -43.52 8.69
C GLY A 56 -32.08 -43.17 9.47
N ARG A 57 -30.91 -43.56 9.01
CA ARG A 57 -29.64 -43.33 9.75
C ARG A 57 -29.39 -41.84 10.03
N PRO A 58 -28.74 -41.53 11.16
CA PRO A 58 -28.27 -40.18 11.44
C PRO A 58 -27.32 -39.66 10.34
N THR A 59 -27.45 -38.41 9.98
CA THR A 59 -26.60 -37.77 8.96
C THR A 59 -26.08 -36.45 9.45
N ILE A 60 -24.87 -36.10 9.04
CA ILE A 60 -24.23 -34.82 9.27
C ILE A 60 -23.72 -34.32 7.93
N ARG A 61 -23.94 -33.03 7.69
CA ARG A 61 -23.37 -32.32 6.55
C ARG A 61 -22.71 -31.07 7.06
N VAL A 62 -21.53 -30.75 6.54
CA VAL A 62 -20.76 -29.56 6.89
C VAL A 62 -20.45 -28.81 5.59
N GLY A 63 -20.66 -27.51 5.63
CA GLY A 63 -20.31 -26.62 4.54
C GLY A 63 -19.63 -25.35 5.07
N TYR A 64 -18.71 -24.81 4.30
CA TYR A 64 -18.01 -23.56 4.59
C TYR A 64 -18.15 -22.62 3.42
N ALA A 65 -18.29 -21.33 3.73
CA ALA A 65 -18.25 -20.25 2.74
C ALA A 65 -17.44 -19.09 3.28
N GLU A 66 -16.50 -18.58 2.48
CA GLU A 66 -15.78 -17.35 2.79
C GLU A 66 -16.64 -16.14 2.39
N LEU A 67 -16.79 -15.20 3.30
CA LEU A 67 -17.38 -13.89 3.07
C LEU A 67 -16.26 -12.84 3.07
N ARG A 68 -16.02 -12.21 1.94
CA ARG A 68 -15.07 -11.10 1.82
C ARG A 68 -15.75 -9.79 2.18
N VAL A 69 -15.13 -9.05 3.10
CA VAL A 69 -15.64 -7.78 3.60
C VAL A 69 -14.61 -6.69 3.30
N THR A 70 -14.99 -5.70 2.51
CA THR A 70 -14.06 -4.64 2.11
C THR A 70 -13.69 -3.76 3.29
N PRO A 71 -12.37 -3.47 3.51
CA PRO A 71 -11.92 -2.57 4.56
C PRO A 71 -11.96 -1.08 4.15
N GLU A 72 -12.64 -0.72 3.07
CA GLU A 72 -12.63 0.65 2.53
C GLU A 72 -13.12 1.72 3.52
N VAL A 73 -13.93 1.37 4.48
CA VAL A 73 -14.37 2.28 5.58
C VAL A 73 -13.21 2.66 6.50
N LYS A 74 -12.14 1.86 6.50
CA LYS A 74 -10.91 2.09 7.27
C LYS A 74 -9.89 2.94 6.53
N ARG A 75 -10.12 3.22 5.25
CA ARG A 75 -9.20 3.97 4.40
C ARG A 75 -9.34 5.47 4.62
N LEU A 76 -8.21 6.13 4.81
CA LEU A 76 -8.06 7.58 4.83
C LEU A 76 -7.50 8.06 3.49
N ALA A 77 -7.99 9.18 3.01
CA ALA A 77 -7.38 9.91 1.92
C ALA A 77 -6.30 10.84 2.48
N VAL A 78 -5.07 10.72 1.99
CA VAL A 78 -3.93 11.52 2.42
C VAL A 78 -3.42 12.32 1.23
N ALA A 79 -3.66 13.62 1.24
CA ALA A 79 -3.08 14.53 0.27
C ALA A 79 -1.75 15.07 0.80
N VAL A 80 -0.73 15.02 -0.05
CA VAL A 80 0.63 15.52 0.20
C VAL A 80 0.93 16.56 -0.86
N LYS A 81 1.18 17.78 -0.46
CA LYS A 81 1.41 18.87 -1.41
C LYS A 81 2.62 19.72 -1.00
N PRO A 82 3.76 19.63 -1.69
CA PRO A 82 4.83 20.61 -1.59
C PRO A 82 4.28 22.01 -1.94
N LEU A 83 4.59 23.01 -1.12
CA LEU A 83 4.03 24.35 -1.31
C LEU A 83 4.66 25.13 -2.47
N GLN A 84 5.82 24.71 -2.95
CA GLN A 84 6.48 25.29 -4.12
C GLN A 84 6.58 24.23 -5.23
N ALA A 85 6.50 24.67 -6.48
CA ALA A 85 6.68 23.80 -7.64
C ALA A 85 8.13 23.28 -7.73
N GLU A 86 9.11 24.14 -7.35
CA GLU A 86 10.53 23.87 -7.37
C GLU A 86 11.21 24.43 -6.13
N TYR A 87 12.17 23.68 -5.60
CA TYR A 87 13.02 24.06 -4.49
C TYR A 87 14.48 24.12 -4.94
N ARG A 88 15.31 24.86 -4.20
CA ARG A 88 16.76 24.85 -4.36
C ARG A 88 17.40 23.88 -3.37
N PRO A 89 18.59 23.33 -3.69
CA PRO A 89 19.40 22.61 -2.71
C PRO A 89 19.59 23.43 -1.44
N GLY A 90 19.46 22.80 -0.29
CA GLY A 90 19.58 23.44 1.01
C GLY A 90 18.38 24.27 1.47
N ASP A 91 17.34 24.44 0.65
CA ASP A 91 16.11 25.14 1.04
C ASP A 91 15.38 24.43 2.19
N SER A 92 14.54 25.18 2.90
CA SER A 92 13.57 24.63 3.84
C SER A 92 12.25 24.35 3.10
N ALA A 93 12.03 23.09 2.74
CA ALA A 93 10.79 22.67 2.13
C ALA A 93 9.63 22.75 3.11
N LYS A 94 8.47 23.19 2.60
CA LYS A 94 7.19 23.17 3.31
C LYS A 94 6.25 22.22 2.56
N VAL A 95 5.69 21.25 3.26
CA VAL A 95 4.74 20.29 2.71
C VAL A 95 3.43 20.40 3.46
N GLU A 96 2.38 20.72 2.74
CA GLU A 96 1.01 20.72 3.25
C GLU A 96 0.47 19.29 3.22
N LEU A 97 -0.14 18.87 4.33
CA LEU A 97 -0.80 17.59 4.51
C LEU A 97 -2.29 17.81 4.74
N ARG A 98 -3.11 16.98 4.13
CA ARG A 98 -4.53 16.93 4.43
C ARG A 98 -5.00 15.48 4.50
N VAL A 99 -5.57 15.11 5.65
CA VAL A 99 -6.09 13.77 5.90
C VAL A 99 -7.61 13.85 6.05
N THR A 100 -8.34 13.07 5.26
CA THR A 100 -9.80 13.02 5.30
C THR A 100 -10.30 11.58 5.32
N ASP A 101 -11.49 11.37 5.85
CA ASP A 101 -12.20 10.10 5.71
C ASP A 101 -12.89 9.99 4.34
N ARG A 102 -13.59 8.89 4.12
CA ARG A 102 -14.33 8.62 2.88
C ARG A 102 -15.42 9.66 2.57
N ALA A 103 -15.97 10.31 3.60
CA ALA A 103 -16.94 11.38 3.43
C ALA A 103 -16.31 12.75 3.15
N GLY A 104 -14.97 12.83 3.06
CA GLY A 104 -14.23 14.07 2.87
C GLY A 104 -14.08 14.90 4.13
N LYS A 105 -14.52 14.41 5.29
CA LYS A 105 -14.37 15.08 6.58
C LYS A 105 -12.94 14.98 7.06
N GLY A 106 -12.34 16.12 7.44
CA GLY A 106 -11.00 16.18 8.01
C GLY A 106 -10.85 15.33 9.27
N GLN A 107 -9.70 14.68 9.40
CA GLN A 107 -9.41 13.75 10.49
C GLN A 107 -8.10 14.14 11.17
N ARG A 108 -8.16 14.33 12.49
CA ARG A 108 -6.93 14.47 13.29
C ARG A 108 -6.18 13.14 13.27
N SER A 109 -4.98 13.16 12.73
CA SER A 109 -4.20 11.97 12.44
C SER A 109 -2.75 12.17 12.84
N GLU A 110 -2.07 11.10 13.14
CA GLU A 110 -0.61 11.06 13.17
C GLU A 110 -0.09 10.62 11.80
N VAL A 111 0.84 11.37 11.24
CA VAL A 111 1.38 11.15 9.90
C VAL A 111 2.89 11.00 9.99
N THR A 112 3.42 9.89 9.47
CA THR A 112 4.84 9.77 9.17
C THR A 112 5.06 10.31 7.76
N LEU A 113 5.99 11.26 7.61
CA LEU A 113 6.29 11.93 6.35
C LEU A 113 7.78 11.81 6.03
N TRP A 114 8.11 11.34 4.84
CA TRP A 114 9.51 11.21 4.39
C TRP A 114 9.63 11.50 2.90
N ALA A 115 10.86 11.80 2.48
CA ALA A 115 11.18 12.05 1.08
C ALA A 115 12.44 11.31 0.68
N VAL A 116 12.37 10.57 -0.44
CA VAL A 116 13.47 9.78 -0.98
C VAL A 116 13.66 10.11 -2.45
N ASP A 117 14.90 10.03 -2.91
CA ASP A 117 15.27 10.22 -4.30
C ASP A 117 14.51 9.28 -5.23
N GLU A 118 13.82 9.83 -6.22
CA GLU A 118 12.99 9.08 -7.17
C GLU A 118 13.82 8.10 -8.00
N GLY A 119 15.05 8.45 -8.34
CA GLY A 119 15.96 7.56 -9.08
C GLY A 119 16.24 6.28 -8.29
N VAL A 120 16.51 6.39 -6.99
CA VAL A 120 16.73 5.24 -6.10
C VAL A 120 15.47 4.40 -5.95
N LEU A 121 14.30 5.03 -5.77
CA LEU A 121 13.02 4.33 -5.66
C LEU A 121 12.69 3.58 -6.95
N SER A 122 12.97 4.17 -8.10
CA SER A 122 12.73 3.57 -9.42
C SER A 122 13.63 2.35 -9.66
N LEU A 123 14.91 2.42 -9.27
CA LEU A 123 15.85 1.30 -9.40
C LEU A 123 15.46 0.10 -8.53
N THR A 124 14.90 0.36 -7.36
CA THR A 124 14.46 -0.70 -6.42
C THR A 124 13.03 -1.17 -6.68
N GLY A 125 12.28 -0.52 -7.56
CA GLY A 125 10.86 -0.78 -7.77
C GLY A 125 10.00 -0.49 -6.54
N TYR A 126 10.49 0.36 -5.63
CA TYR A 126 9.81 0.67 -4.38
C TYR A 126 8.47 1.38 -4.61
N LYS A 127 7.45 0.91 -3.91
CA LYS A 127 6.13 1.55 -3.86
C LYS A 127 5.82 1.94 -2.42
N THR A 128 5.22 3.11 -2.23
CA THR A 128 4.73 3.52 -0.91
C THR A 128 3.78 2.46 -0.35
N PRO A 129 4.09 1.85 0.80
CA PRO A 129 3.27 0.78 1.34
C PRO A 129 1.85 1.26 1.62
N ASP A 130 0.86 0.44 1.28
CA ASP A 130 -0.52 0.68 1.65
C ASP A 130 -0.84 -0.07 2.96
N PRO A 131 -1.06 0.63 4.07
CA PRO A 131 -1.35 -0.04 5.33
C PRO A 131 -2.64 -0.86 5.29
N ILE A 132 -3.62 -0.49 4.48
CA ILE A 132 -4.87 -1.24 4.34
C ILE A 132 -4.59 -2.60 3.71
N ASP A 133 -3.82 -2.66 2.62
CA ASP A 133 -3.51 -3.92 1.94
C ASP A 133 -2.68 -4.86 2.82
N LEU A 134 -1.83 -4.30 3.69
CA LEU A 134 -0.99 -5.07 4.61
C LEU A 134 -1.75 -5.57 5.84
N LEU A 135 -2.51 -4.69 6.50
CA LEU A 135 -3.18 -4.98 7.78
C LEU A 135 -4.51 -5.71 7.60
N TYR A 136 -5.15 -5.51 6.44
CA TYR A 136 -6.42 -6.15 6.07
C TYR A 136 -6.26 -7.16 4.94
N ALA A 137 -5.09 -7.80 4.84
CA ALA A 137 -4.93 -8.96 3.98
C ALA A 137 -5.89 -10.08 4.39
N PRO A 138 -6.47 -10.85 3.44
CA PRO A 138 -7.36 -11.97 3.76
C PRO A 138 -6.72 -12.94 4.74
N ARG A 139 -7.46 -13.33 5.77
CA ARG A 139 -7.00 -14.22 6.84
C ARG A 139 -7.57 -15.60 6.66
N GLY A 140 -6.75 -16.61 6.92
CA GLY A 140 -7.18 -18.00 6.87
C GLY A 140 -8.14 -18.37 8.02
N LEU A 141 -8.90 -19.44 7.85
CA LEU A 141 -9.69 -20.03 8.93
C LEU A 141 -8.75 -20.61 9.98
N GLY A 142 -8.66 -19.97 11.14
CA GLY A 142 -7.81 -20.39 12.26
C GLY A 142 -8.48 -21.38 13.21
N LEU A 143 -9.76 -21.68 13.01
CA LEU A 143 -10.54 -22.53 13.88
C LEU A 143 -10.49 -24.00 13.38
N ARG A 144 -10.20 -24.91 14.31
CA ARG A 144 -10.32 -26.35 14.07
C ARG A 144 -11.57 -26.89 14.74
N LEU A 145 -12.45 -27.48 13.93
CA LEU A 145 -13.63 -28.16 14.45
C LEU A 145 -13.29 -29.62 14.71
N ALA A 146 -13.49 -30.07 15.93
CA ALA A 146 -13.46 -31.48 16.29
C ALA A 146 -14.84 -31.94 16.75
N SER A 147 -15.29 -33.11 16.31
CA SER A 147 -16.58 -33.66 16.69
C SER A 147 -16.49 -35.17 16.75
N ASN A 148 -17.16 -35.79 17.73
CA ASN A 148 -17.35 -37.25 17.81
C ASN A 148 -18.54 -37.72 16.95
N LEU A 149 -19.22 -36.81 16.26
CA LEU A 149 -20.36 -37.13 15.39
C LEU A 149 -19.98 -38.06 14.23
N THR A 150 -18.73 -38.04 13.77
CA THR A 150 -18.21 -38.98 12.76
C THR A 150 -18.14 -40.41 13.27
N THR A 151 -18.02 -40.60 14.57
CA THR A 151 -18.05 -41.94 15.20
C THR A 151 -19.48 -42.50 15.25
N VAL A 152 -20.47 -41.60 15.43
CA VAL A 152 -21.90 -41.96 15.50
C VAL A 152 -22.51 -42.12 14.10
N ALA A 153 -22.02 -41.40 13.12
CA ALA A 153 -22.46 -41.44 11.72
C ALA A 153 -21.25 -41.48 10.80
N PRO A 154 -20.57 -42.65 10.61
CA PRO A 154 -19.40 -42.74 9.77
C PRO A 154 -19.71 -42.29 8.35
N GLN A 155 -18.92 -41.37 7.85
CA GLN A 155 -18.98 -40.87 6.48
C GLN A 155 -17.83 -41.49 5.69
N VAL A 156 -18.11 -42.02 4.52
CA VAL A 156 -17.07 -42.42 3.57
C VAL A 156 -16.48 -41.17 2.97
N PRO A 157 -15.17 -40.90 3.12
CA PRO A 157 -14.56 -39.71 2.50
C PRO A 157 -14.49 -39.94 0.99
N GLU A 158 -15.12 -39.06 0.21
CA GLU A 158 -14.73 -38.87 -1.19
C GLU A 158 -13.40 -38.10 -1.18
N GLY A 159 -12.33 -38.75 -1.65
CA GLY A 159 -10.99 -38.23 -1.53
C GLY A 159 -10.70 -37.08 -2.48
N GLU A 160 -10.28 -35.95 -1.96
CA GLU A 160 -9.53 -34.92 -2.70
C GLU A 160 -8.03 -35.07 -2.41
N LYS A 161 -7.27 -35.14 -3.50
CA LYS A 161 -5.81 -35.22 -3.47
C LYS A 161 -5.17 -33.90 -2.99
N GLY A 162 -4.24 -34.05 -2.05
CA GLY A 162 -3.50 -32.95 -1.44
C GLY A 162 -2.67 -32.11 -2.40
N ARG A 163 -2.58 -30.83 -2.07
CA ARG A 163 -1.67 -29.85 -2.68
C ARG A 163 -0.74 -29.33 -1.58
N SER A 164 0.55 -29.65 -1.72
CA SER A 164 1.60 -29.09 -0.86
C SER A 164 2.07 -27.73 -1.43
N PRO A 165 2.20 -26.68 -0.63
CA PRO A 165 2.91 -25.48 -1.04
C PRO A 165 4.39 -25.59 -0.67
N GLY A 166 5.26 -25.54 -1.67
CA GLY A 166 6.70 -25.44 -1.48
C GLY A 166 7.09 -23.98 -1.22
N GLY A 167 7.85 -23.77 -0.17
CA GLY A 167 8.50 -22.50 0.12
C GLY A 167 9.89 -22.43 -0.54
N GLY A 168 10.27 -21.23 -1.00
CA GLY A 168 11.61 -20.94 -1.47
C GLY A 168 11.95 -19.49 -1.11
N GLY A 169 12.77 -19.30 -0.08
CA GLY A 169 13.38 -18.03 0.25
C GLY A 169 14.71 -17.87 -0.46
N GLY A 170 14.99 -16.67 -0.94
CA GLY A 170 16.30 -16.27 -1.42
C GLY A 170 16.58 -14.84 -0.98
N ALA A 171 17.42 -14.67 0.03
CA ALA A 171 17.96 -13.38 0.42
C ALA A 171 19.22 -13.13 -0.42
N GLY A 172 19.25 -12.05 -1.19
CA GLY A 172 20.42 -11.53 -1.87
C GLY A 172 21.00 -10.37 -1.07
N GLU A 173 22.24 -10.49 -0.66
CA GLU A 173 23.01 -9.42 -0.03
C GLU A 173 23.35 -8.33 -1.06
N ALA A 174 23.06 -7.08 -0.71
CA ALA A 174 23.41 -5.92 -1.53
C ALA A 174 24.74 -5.32 -1.02
N GLU A 175 25.72 -5.29 -1.89
CA GLU A 175 27.01 -4.58 -1.69
C GLU A 175 26.79 -3.07 -1.54
N VAL A 176 27.43 -2.50 -0.53
CA VAL A 176 27.37 -1.09 -0.18
C VAL A 176 28.40 -0.31 -0.99
N PHE A 177 27.97 0.45 -1.98
CA PHE A 177 28.78 1.52 -2.58
C PHE A 177 28.60 2.84 -1.82
N ARG A 178 29.67 3.34 -1.25
CA ARG A 178 29.72 4.64 -0.57
C ARG A 178 29.90 5.77 -1.60
N SER A 179 28.85 6.56 -1.82
CA SER A 179 28.97 7.94 -2.27
C SER A 179 28.03 8.81 -1.41
N GLN A 180 28.44 10.03 -1.05
CA GLN A 180 27.75 10.90 -0.10
C GLN A 180 26.46 11.55 -0.65
N PHE A 181 25.74 10.88 -1.53
CA PHE A 181 24.41 11.32 -1.92
C PHE A 181 23.42 10.85 -0.85
N LYS A 182 22.76 11.82 -0.21
CA LYS A 182 21.68 11.49 0.73
C LYS A 182 20.49 11.02 -0.08
N THR A 183 20.28 9.73 -0.13
CA THR A 183 19.12 9.12 -0.80
C THR A 183 17.81 9.54 -0.14
N THR A 184 17.83 9.79 1.17
CA THR A 184 16.68 10.29 1.95
C THR A 184 16.88 11.78 2.24
N ALA A 185 15.99 12.61 1.72
CA ALA A 185 16.02 14.06 1.95
C ALA A 185 15.68 14.41 3.40
N PHE A 186 14.61 13.81 3.91
CA PHE A 186 14.18 13.97 5.30
C PHE A 186 13.29 12.80 5.75
N TRP A 187 13.19 12.65 7.07
CA TRP A 187 12.29 11.73 7.75
C TRP A 187 11.68 12.43 8.97
N LEU A 188 10.36 12.60 8.97
CA LEU A 188 9.58 13.15 10.06
C LEU A 188 8.67 12.02 10.60
N GLY A 189 9.05 11.43 11.73
CA GLY A 189 8.40 10.23 12.29
C GLY A 189 6.95 10.49 12.73
N SER A 190 6.66 11.72 13.22
CA SER A 190 5.33 12.09 13.69
C SER A 190 5.03 13.56 13.35
N VAL A 191 3.99 13.76 12.54
CA VAL A 191 3.38 15.05 12.24
C VAL A 191 1.90 14.93 12.55
N VAL A 192 1.40 15.68 13.50
CA VAL A 192 -0.01 15.60 13.92
C VAL A 192 -0.83 16.63 13.16
N THR A 193 -1.90 16.17 12.47
CA THR A 193 -2.87 17.07 11.83
C THR A 193 -3.85 17.63 12.86
N ASP A 194 -4.42 18.79 12.57
CA ASP A 194 -5.47 19.40 13.39
C ASP A 194 -6.83 18.69 13.22
N SER A 195 -7.87 19.22 13.85
CA SER A 195 -9.24 18.68 13.76
C SER A 195 -9.86 18.77 12.36
N THR A 196 -9.30 19.62 11.48
CA THR A 196 -9.70 19.74 10.07
C THR A 196 -8.94 18.78 9.17
N GLY A 197 -7.99 18.02 9.73
CA GLY A 197 -7.11 17.11 9.01
C GLY A 197 -5.91 17.80 8.35
N ALA A 198 -5.62 19.05 8.67
CA ALA A 198 -4.55 19.83 8.06
C ALA A 198 -3.29 19.87 8.94
N ALA A 199 -2.13 19.87 8.29
CA ALA A 199 -0.84 20.18 8.91
C ALA A 199 0.13 20.73 7.86
N VAL A 200 1.13 21.48 8.31
CA VAL A 200 2.25 21.94 7.48
C VAL A 200 3.56 21.44 8.11
N ALA A 201 4.20 20.52 7.43
CA ALA A 201 5.51 20.03 7.79
C ALA A 201 6.63 20.89 7.19
N ARG A 202 7.77 20.99 7.88
CA ARG A 202 8.95 21.71 7.41
C ARG A 202 10.16 20.80 7.55
N ALA A 203 10.98 20.76 6.50
CA ALA A 203 12.21 19.98 6.52
C ALA A 203 13.28 20.66 5.66
N LYS A 204 14.54 20.58 6.11
CA LYS A 204 15.69 21.08 5.34
C LYS A 204 16.05 20.05 4.26
N LEU A 205 16.21 20.53 3.03
CA LEU A 205 16.60 19.69 1.90
C LEU A 205 18.14 19.51 1.85
N PRO A 206 18.63 18.37 1.37
CA PRO A 206 20.03 18.19 1.06
C PRO A 206 20.43 18.93 -0.21
N ASP A 207 21.72 18.88 -0.56
CA ASP A 207 22.28 19.56 -1.73
C ASP A 207 22.09 18.80 -3.06
N ASN A 208 21.25 17.79 -3.08
CA ASN A 208 20.97 16.97 -4.27
C ASN A 208 20.15 17.76 -5.29
N LEU A 209 20.46 17.57 -6.57
CA LEU A 209 19.68 18.05 -7.72
C LEU A 209 18.88 16.85 -8.27
N THR A 210 17.64 16.70 -7.85
CA THR A 210 16.84 15.52 -8.17
C THR A 210 15.36 15.79 -7.92
N THR A 211 14.52 14.87 -8.37
CA THR A 211 13.14 14.79 -7.91
C THR A 211 13.08 13.84 -6.70
N PHE A 212 12.59 14.33 -5.57
CA PHE A 212 12.27 13.49 -4.43
C PHE A 212 10.80 13.07 -4.49
N ARG A 213 10.51 11.82 -4.14
CA ARG A 213 9.15 11.40 -3.84
C ARG A 213 8.90 11.65 -2.36
N VAL A 214 7.98 12.56 -2.08
CA VAL A 214 7.48 12.82 -0.72
C VAL A 214 6.34 11.84 -0.45
N MET A 215 6.49 11.04 0.58
CA MET A 215 5.57 9.96 0.93
C MET A 215 5.04 10.18 2.34
N ALA A 216 3.77 9.83 2.56
CA ALA A 216 3.11 9.94 3.84
C ALA A 216 2.27 8.71 4.14
N VAL A 217 2.31 8.28 5.39
CA VAL A 217 1.38 7.29 5.94
C VAL A 217 0.70 7.91 7.15
N ALA A 218 -0.63 7.92 7.13
CA ALA A 218 -1.45 8.47 8.21
C ALA A 218 -2.14 7.35 8.98
N VAL A 219 -2.26 7.56 10.30
CA VAL A 219 -2.98 6.67 11.21
C VAL A 219 -3.84 7.50 12.17
N ILE A 220 -5.02 7.00 12.49
CA ILE A 220 -5.85 7.52 13.58
C ILE A 220 -6.25 6.38 14.53
N ALA A 221 -6.56 6.75 15.76
CA ALA A 221 -7.12 5.80 16.73
C ALA A 221 -8.41 5.16 16.14
N GLY A 222 -8.56 3.85 16.31
CA GLY A 222 -9.71 3.12 15.78
C GLY A 222 -9.45 2.48 14.41
N ASP A 223 -8.20 2.12 14.12
CA ASP A 223 -7.79 1.24 13.02
C ASP A 223 -8.08 1.79 11.62
N ARG A 224 -7.90 3.09 11.40
CA ARG A 224 -7.99 3.73 10.08
C ARG A 224 -6.62 4.20 9.61
N TYR A 225 -6.34 3.96 8.36
CA TYR A 225 -5.03 4.17 7.76
C TYR A 225 -5.16 4.75 6.37
N GLY A 226 -4.13 5.48 5.95
CA GLY A 226 -4.05 5.96 4.58
C GLY A 226 -2.63 6.25 4.17
N LYS A 227 -2.41 6.37 2.87
CA LYS A 227 -1.15 6.79 2.28
C LYS A 227 -1.36 7.91 1.28
N GLY A 228 -0.32 8.68 1.07
CA GLY A 228 -0.25 9.68 0.02
C GLY A 228 1.17 9.89 -0.45
N GLU A 229 1.33 10.37 -1.67
CA GLU A 229 2.64 10.69 -2.22
C GLU A 229 2.54 11.87 -3.20
N SER A 230 3.65 12.59 -3.36
CA SER A 230 3.77 13.69 -4.31
C SER A 230 5.23 13.88 -4.73
N PRO A 231 5.51 14.20 -5.98
CA PRO A 231 6.86 14.59 -6.40
C PRO A 231 7.23 15.97 -5.82
N MET A 232 8.51 16.14 -5.53
CA MET A 232 9.12 17.41 -5.11
C MET A 232 10.40 17.62 -5.90
N LEU A 233 10.40 18.59 -6.79
CA LEU A 233 11.54 18.90 -7.65
C LEU A 233 12.53 19.80 -6.92
N VAL A 234 13.81 19.38 -6.87
CA VAL A 234 14.93 20.18 -6.38
C VAL A 234 15.89 20.44 -7.52
N THR A 235 16.01 21.69 -7.91
CA THR A 235 16.81 22.09 -9.08
C THR A 235 17.57 23.38 -8.79
N ARG A 236 18.63 23.60 -9.54
CA ARG A 236 19.25 24.93 -9.66
C ARG A 236 18.83 25.51 -10.99
N PRO A 237 18.33 26.76 -11.03
CA PRO A 237 18.16 27.43 -12.31
C PRO A 237 19.50 27.39 -13.03
N LEU A 238 19.54 26.71 -14.15
CA LEU A 238 20.66 26.81 -15.07
C LEU A 238 20.71 28.26 -15.52
N LEU A 239 21.54 29.06 -14.81
CA LEU A 239 21.88 30.42 -15.15
C LEU A 239 20.72 31.24 -15.75
N ALA A 240 19.99 31.97 -14.93
CA ALA A 240 19.29 33.17 -15.36
C ALA A 240 20.32 34.24 -15.74
N ARG A 241 21.13 33.98 -16.76
CA ARG A 241 21.85 35.06 -17.44
C ARG A 241 20.94 35.51 -18.60
N PRO A 242 20.54 36.79 -18.62
CA PRO A 242 19.60 37.29 -19.62
C PRO A 242 20.19 37.41 -21.03
N ALA A 243 21.29 36.79 -21.36
CA ALA A 243 21.88 36.85 -22.68
C ALA A 243 22.47 35.50 -23.10
N VAL A 244 21.66 34.63 -23.67
CA VAL A 244 22.17 33.63 -24.62
C VAL A 244 22.66 34.42 -25.85
N ARG A 245 23.98 34.69 -25.94
CA ARG A 245 24.57 35.16 -27.17
C ARG A 245 24.63 33.99 -28.14
N ARG A 246 23.82 34.03 -29.18
CA ARG A 246 23.93 33.14 -30.32
C ARG A 246 25.13 33.58 -31.15
N LEU A 247 26.10 32.72 -31.34
CA LEU A 247 27.20 32.87 -32.28
C LEU A 247 26.93 32.03 -33.49
N ASP A 248 26.69 32.67 -34.63
CA ASP A 248 26.50 31.99 -35.88
C ASP A 248 27.86 31.91 -36.63
N PHE A 249 28.25 30.70 -36.98
CA PHE A 249 29.45 30.38 -37.75
C PHE A 249 29.03 29.93 -39.11
N GLU A 250 28.91 30.87 -40.05
CA GLU A 250 28.34 30.61 -41.41
C GLU A 250 29.10 29.59 -42.28
N GLN A 251 30.34 29.29 -41.95
CA GLN A 251 31.20 28.37 -42.68
C GLN A 251 31.99 27.40 -41.80
N ALA A 252 31.59 27.19 -40.57
CA ALA A 252 32.28 26.27 -39.67
C ALA A 252 31.82 24.82 -39.96
N ASP A 253 32.77 23.91 -39.89
CA ASP A 253 32.48 22.48 -39.88
C ASP A 253 32.02 22.04 -38.46
N HIS A 254 31.49 20.83 -38.35
CA HIS A 254 30.98 20.26 -37.12
C HIS A 254 32.00 20.20 -35.95
N THR A 255 33.29 20.34 -36.27
CA THR A 255 34.39 20.25 -35.29
C THR A 255 35.03 21.59 -34.99
N LEU A 256 34.55 22.69 -35.61
CA LEU A 256 35.22 24.00 -35.53
C LEU A 256 36.71 23.88 -35.85
N SER A 257 37.08 23.13 -36.88
CA SER A 257 38.47 22.79 -37.16
C SER A 257 39.30 24.02 -37.58
N LYS A 258 38.66 25.05 -38.17
CA LYS A 258 39.34 26.26 -38.62
C LYS A 258 39.88 27.07 -37.42
N PRO A 259 41.18 27.47 -37.42
CA PRO A 259 41.74 28.23 -36.30
C PRO A 259 41.01 29.53 -35.98
N ALA A 260 40.52 30.24 -37.00
CA ALA A 260 39.78 31.47 -36.83
C ALA A 260 38.43 31.27 -36.08
N ASP A 261 37.72 30.20 -36.36
CA ASP A 261 36.45 29.90 -35.70
C ASP A 261 36.68 29.49 -34.22
N LYS A 262 37.75 28.73 -33.94
CA LYS A 262 38.16 28.41 -32.57
C LYS A 262 38.56 29.68 -31.79
N ALA A 263 39.32 30.58 -32.39
CA ALA A 263 39.71 31.84 -31.75
C ALA A 263 38.48 32.69 -31.42
N ARG A 264 37.52 32.79 -32.36
CA ARG A 264 36.28 33.52 -32.16
C ARG A 264 35.42 32.91 -31.05
N LEU A 265 35.29 31.57 -30.98
CA LEU A 265 34.56 30.90 -29.89
C LEU A 265 35.26 31.15 -28.55
N LEU A 266 36.56 30.99 -28.47
CA LEU A 266 37.32 31.20 -27.22
C LEU A 266 37.25 32.65 -26.74
N SER A 267 37.28 33.65 -27.64
CA SER A 267 37.11 35.06 -27.29
C SER A 267 35.70 35.33 -26.72
N ALA A 268 34.69 34.78 -27.38
CA ALA A 268 33.30 34.92 -26.92
C ALA A 268 33.07 34.25 -25.56
N MET A 269 33.67 33.06 -25.32
CA MET A 269 33.60 32.38 -24.02
C MET A 269 34.28 33.16 -22.93
N ARG A 270 35.47 33.79 -23.21
CA ARG A 270 36.16 34.63 -22.24
C ARG A 270 35.33 35.87 -21.88
N GLU A 271 34.81 36.58 -22.88
CA GLU A 271 33.91 37.72 -22.65
C GLU A 271 32.68 37.32 -21.82
N TRP A 272 32.11 36.12 -22.08
CA TRP A 272 30.97 35.63 -21.33
C TRP A 272 31.31 35.30 -19.89
N LEU A 273 32.48 34.68 -19.61
CA LEU A 273 32.93 34.31 -18.28
C LEU A 273 33.26 35.55 -17.42
N HIS A 274 33.72 36.66 -18.03
CA HIS A 274 34.14 37.89 -17.34
C HIS A 274 33.07 38.98 -17.39
N ALA A 275 31.89 38.73 -17.99
CA ALA A 275 30.81 39.71 -17.98
C ALA A 275 30.28 39.88 -16.53
N PRO A 276 30.19 41.08 -16.01
CA PRO A 276 29.61 41.36 -14.69
C PRO A 276 28.15 40.84 -14.70
N ALA A 277 27.71 40.34 -13.51
CA ALA A 277 26.39 39.76 -13.29
C ALA A 277 25.28 40.81 -13.39
#